data_7f19f321bcd0203e9d490ddb2e8c0135
#
_entry.id   7f19f321bcd0203e9d490ddb2e8c0135
#
_cell.length_a   1.000
_cell.length_b   1.000
_cell.length_c   1.000
_cell.angle_alpha   90.00
_cell.angle_beta   90.00
_cell.angle_gamma   90.00
#
_symmetry.space_group_name_H-M   'P 1'
#
loop_
_entity.id
_entity.type
_entity.pdbx_description
1 polymer ?
#
loop_
_entity_poly.entity_id
_entity_poly.type
_entity_poly.pdbx_seq_one_letter_code
_entity_poly.pdbx_strand_id
1 'polypeptide(L)'
;KIDLIIALITLKYTQSNSVCYAKNGQAIGIGAGQQSRIHCTRLAGQKADNWYLRQNPKVLELPFKEGVGRADRDNAIDLYIGDEYMDILEDGAWERVFTEKPEAFTKEEKRVWLDGNTNVALGSDALAIILREHIRAVLSILHSQVVQ
;
A
#
# COMPACT_ATOMS: atom_id res chain seq x y z
N LYS A 1 17.17 -11.81 4.53
CA LYS A 1 17.12 -12.30 5.95
C LYS A 1 16.62 -11.22 6.91
N ILE A 2 17.12 -9.98 6.82
CA ILE A 2 16.73 -8.86 7.71
C ILE A 2 15.23 -8.61 7.65
N ASP A 3 14.65 -8.51 6.46
CA ASP A 3 13.21 -8.24 6.28
C ASP A 3 12.32 -9.31 6.92
N LEU A 4 12.76 -10.57 6.92
CA LEU A 4 12.05 -11.65 7.61
C LEU A 4 12.11 -11.50 9.13
N ILE A 5 13.24 -11.05 9.66
CA ILE A 5 13.39 -10.78 11.09
C ILE A 5 12.50 -9.61 11.49
N ILE A 6 12.48 -8.54 10.68
CA ILE A 6 11.60 -7.39 10.91
C ILE A 6 10.13 -7.81 10.91
N ALA A 7 9.71 -8.61 9.92
CA ALA A 7 8.35 -9.12 9.87
C ALA A 7 7.99 -9.94 11.12
N LEU A 8 8.88 -10.84 11.58
CA LEU A 8 8.66 -11.65 12.78
C LEU A 8 8.61 -10.81 14.05
N ILE A 9 9.50 -9.84 14.21
CA ILE A 9 9.47 -8.92 15.35
C ILE A 9 8.17 -8.14 15.36
N THR A 10 7.76 -7.60 14.21
CA THR A 10 6.50 -6.85 14.06
C THR A 10 5.32 -7.71 14.49
N LEU A 11 5.23 -8.95 13.99
CA LEU A 11 4.12 -9.86 14.27
C LEU A 11 4.07 -10.30 15.74
N LYS A 12 5.22 -10.38 16.42
CA LYS A 12 5.26 -10.68 17.85
C LYS A 12 4.48 -9.68 18.70
N TYR A 13 4.38 -8.42 18.25
CA TYR A 13 3.73 -7.35 18.98
C TYR A 13 2.39 -6.91 18.37
N THR A 14 1.88 -7.67 17.39
CA THR A 14 0.57 -7.42 16.79
C THR A 14 -0.44 -8.48 17.24
N GLN A 15 -1.71 -8.08 17.26
CA GLN A 15 -2.80 -9.00 17.60
C GLN A 15 -3.09 -9.95 16.43
N SER A 16 -3.23 -11.24 16.76
CA SER A 16 -3.65 -12.30 15.83
C SER A 16 -5.12 -12.06 15.36
N ASN A 17 -5.49 -12.40 14.13
CA ASN A 17 -4.61 -12.83 13.03
C ASN A 17 -3.77 -11.66 12.55
N SER A 18 -2.53 -11.90 12.16
CA SER A 18 -1.68 -10.83 11.65
C SER A 18 -0.75 -11.28 10.51
N VAL A 19 -0.50 -10.34 9.60
CA VAL A 19 0.40 -10.48 8.45
C VAL A 19 1.22 -9.21 8.33
N CYS A 20 2.50 -9.35 7.99
CA CYS A 20 3.41 -8.24 7.79
C CYS A 20 4.19 -8.41 6.48
N TYR A 21 4.19 -7.38 5.65
CA TYR A 21 5.12 -7.22 4.54
C TYR A 21 6.28 -6.34 4.97
N ALA A 22 7.50 -6.79 4.68
CA ALA A 22 8.71 -6.05 5.01
C ALA A 22 9.66 -5.95 3.81
N LYS A 23 10.33 -4.81 3.70
CA LYS A 23 11.29 -4.52 2.63
C LYS A 23 12.35 -3.55 3.13
N ASN A 24 13.61 -3.80 2.77
CA ASN A 24 14.75 -2.93 3.07
C ASN A 24 14.85 -2.55 4.57
N GLY A 25 14.61 -3.52 5.46
CA GLY A 25 14.73 -3.33 6.91
C GLY A 25 13.55 -2.64 7.57
N GLN A 26 12.41 -2.49 6.90
CA GLN A 26 11.22 -1.89 7.49
C GLN A 26 9.94 -2.68 7.18
N ALA A 27 8.96 -2.63 8.09
CA ALA A 27 7.61 -3.11 7.84
C ALA A 27 6.88 -2.08 6.96
N ILE A 28 6.46 -2.50 5.76
CA ILE A 28 5.82 -1.64 4.77
C ILE A 28 4.29 -1.81 4.71
N GLY A 29 3.78 -2.90 5.28
CA GLY A 29 2.35 -3.15 5.37
C GLY A 29 2.03 -4.14 6.46
N ILE A 30 1.12 -3.78 7.37
CA ILE A 30 0.69 -4.60 8.49
C ILE A 30 -0.82 -4.70 8.49
N GLY A 31 -1.33 -5.93 8.50
CA GLY A 31 -2.74 -6.25 8.75
C GLY A 31 -2.83 -7.11 10.00
N ALA A 32 -3.52 -6.62 11.02
CA ALA A 32 -3.60 -7.28 12.33
C ALA A 32 -5.00 -7.18 12.93
N GLY A 33 -5.34 -8.10 13.84
CA GLY A 33 -6.59 -8.07 14.58
C GLY A 33 -7.84 -8.31 13.73
N GLN A 34 -7.69 -8.86 12.53
CA GLN A 34 -8.82 -9.14 11.65
C GLN A 34 -9.39 -10.54 11.90
N GLN A 35 -10.68 -10.73 11.61
CA GLN A 35 -11.37 -12.01 11.81
C GLN A 35 -10.83 -13.14 10.94
N SER A 36 -10.27 -12.82 9.78
CA SER A 36 -9.68 -13.83 8.89
C SER A 36 -8.28 -13.44 8.44
N ARG A 37 -7.47 -14.44 8.17
CA ARG A 37 -6.12 -14.25 7.63
C ARG A 37 -6.12 -13.63 6.25
N ILE A 38 -7.13 -13.91 5.44
CA ILE A 38 -7.32 -13.30 4.14
C ILE A 38 -7.49 -11.78 4.28
N HIS A 39 -8.29 -11.32 5.24
CA HIS A 39 -8.45 -9.89 5.52
C HIS A 39 -7.14 -9.25 5.98
N CYS A 40 -6.38 -9.92 6.85
CA CYS A 40 -5.05 -9.44 7.26
C CYS A 40 -4.11 -9.30 6.06
N THR A 41 -4.08 -10.30 5.17
CA THR A 41 -3.23 -10.30 3.99
C THR A 41 -3.59 -9.17 3.04
N ARG A 42 -4.89 -8.97 2.77
CA ARG A 42 -5.38 -7.86 1.92
C ARG A 42 -5.03 -6.50 2.50
N LEU A 43 -5.31 -6.29 3.78
CA LEU A 43 -5.02 -5.02 4.47
C LEU A 43 -3.52 -4.72 4.49
N ALA A 44 -2.70 -5.74 4.79
CA ALA A 44 -1.25 -5.60 4.78
C ALA A 44 -0.73 -5.33 3.36
N GLY A 45 -1.26 -6.03 2.34
CA GLY A 45 -0.92 -5.83 0.94
C GLY A 45 -1.28 -4.43 0.46
N GLN A 46 -2.50 -3.98 0.69
CA GLN A 46 -2.93 -2.62 0.34
C GLN A 46 -2.02 -1.55 0.94
N LYS A 47 -1.63 -1.70 2.21
CA LYS A 47 -0.69 -0.77 2.84
C LYS A 47 0.70 -0.82 2.21
N ALA A 48 1.19 -2.00 1.84
CA ALA A 48 2.47 -2.16 1.16
C ALA A 48 2.44 -1.56 -0.25
N ASP A 49 1.32 -1.71 -0.97
CA ASP A 49 1.12 -1.10 -2.29
C ASP A 49 1.08 0.44 -2.17
N ASN A 50 0.32 0.97 -1.21
CA ASN A 50 0.27 2.41 -0.94
C ASN A 50 1.65 2.96 -0.57
N TRP A 51 2.42 2.24 0.25
CA TRP A 51 3.79 2.63 0.58
C TRP A 51 4.67 2.75 -0.66
N TYR A 52 4.51 1.84 -1.64
CA TYR A 52 5.29 1.86 -2.87
C TYR A 52 4.77 2.88 -3.88
N LEU A 53 3.44 3.04 -4.00
CA LEU A 53 2.81 4.06 -4.86
C LEU A 53 3.21 5.48 -4.45
N ARG A 54 3.32 5.75 -3.15
CA ARG A 54 3.76 7.05 -2.62
C ARG A 54 5.18 7.46 -3.07
N GLN A 55 5.97 6.53 -3.58
CA GLN A 55 7.33 6.77 -4.08
C GLN A 55 7.35 7.03 -5.60
N ASN A 56 6.21 6.99 -6.27
CA ASN A 56 6.12 7.29 -7.69
C ASN A 56 6.38 8.79 -7.94
N PRO A 57 7.14 9.15 -8.99
CA PRO A 57 7.38 10.57 -9.34
C PRO A 57 6.10 11.40 -9.43
N LYS A 58 5.03 10.88 -10.03
CA LYS A 58 3.72 11.58 -10.09
C LYS A 58 3.20 11.98 -8.70
N VAL A 59 3.48 11.19 -7.66
CA VAL A 59 3.06 11.47 -6.29
C VAL A 59 4.01 12.44 -5.60
N LEU A 60 5.31 12.27 -5.82
CA LEU A 60 6.33 13.14 -5.21
C LEU A 60 6.31 14.56 -5.76
N GLU A 61 5.89 14.72 -7.01
CA GLU A 61 5.82 16.00 -7.73
C GLU A 61 4.43 16.64 -7.69
N LEU A 62 3.50 16.15 -6.86
CA LEU A 62 2.17 16.75 -6.72
C LEU A 62 2.26 18.24 -6.37
N PRO A 63 1.58 19.13 -7.14
CA PRO A 63 1.72 20.57 -7.04
C PRO A 63 0.93 21.15 -5.86
N PHE A 64 1.34 20.82 -4.63
CA PHE A 64 0.68 21.32 -3.43
C PHE A 64 0.80 22.84 -3.28
N LYS A 65 -0.28 23.47 -2.87
CA LYS A 65 -0.28 24.87 -2.47
C LYS A 65 0.61 25.12 -1.26
N GLU A 66 1.21 26.28 -1.22
CA GLU A 66 1.91 26.77 -0.02
C GLU A 66 0.91 26.88 1.15
N GLY A 67 1.32 26.45 2.34
CA GLY A 67 0.47 26.48 3.54
C GLY A 67 -0.46 25.29 3.75
N VAL A 68 -0.60 24.37 2.78
CA VAL A 68 -1.35 23.11 3.01
C VAL A 68 -0.65 22.28 4.09
N GLY A 69 -1.39 21.97 5.16
CA GLY A 69 -0.88 21.22 6.29
C GLY A 69 -0.48 19.78 5.94
N ARG A 70 0.39 19.18 6.78
CA ARG A 70 0.86 17.81 6.54
C ARG A 70 -0.29 16.79 6.47
N ALA A 71 -1.27 16.89 7.36
CA ALA A 71 -2.42 15.98 7.39
C ALA A 71 -3.23 16.05 6.10
N ASP A 72 -3.49 17.27 5.59
CA ASP A 72 -4.24 17.47 4.35
C ASP A 72 -3.46 16.96 3.14
N ARG A 73 -2.14 17.12 3.12
CA ARG A 73 -1.28 16.54 2.07
C ARG A 73 -1.33 15.01 2.10
N ASP A 74 -1.22 14.40 3.29
CA ASP A 74 -1.28 12.95 3.43
C ASP A 74 -2.63 12.39 2.98
N ASN A 75 -3.74 13.04 3.35
CA ASN A 75 -5.08 12.67 2.91
C ASN A 75 -5.24 12.81 1.39
N ALA A 76 -4.76 13.91 0.81
CA ALA A 76 -4.83 14.13 -0.63
C ALA A 76 -4.00 13.08 -1.41
N ILE A 77 -2.83 12.70 -0.90
CA ILE A 77 -2.02 11.63 -1.48
C ILE A 77 -2.77 10.29 -1.41
N ASP A 78 -3.36 9.95 -0.27
CA ASP A 78 -4.09 8.68 -0.11
C ASP A 78 -5.29 8.61 -1.07
N LEU A 79 -6.04 9.68 -1.25
CA LEU A 79 -7.11 9.75 -2.25
C LEU A 79 -6.54 9.62 -3.68
N TYR A 80 -5.47 10.34 -4.01
CA TYR A 80 -4.88 10.36 -5.35
C TYR A 80 -4.33 8.99 -5.77
N ILE A 81 -3.72 8.24 -4.86
CA ILE A 81 -3.22 6.89 -5.14
C ILE A 81 -4.30 5.81 -4.99
N GLY A 82 -5.42 6.12 -4.34
CA GLY A 82 -6.54 5.20 -4.13
C GLY A 82 -7.34 4.91 -5.40
N ASP A 83 -8.35 4.06 -5.28
CA ASP A 83 -9.30 3.78 -6.35
C ASP A 83 -10.27 4.95 -6.59
N GLU A 84 -10.46 5.79 -5.56
CA GLU A 84 -11.34 6.97 -5.54
C GLU A 84 -10.58 8.26 -5.95
N TYR A 85 -9.52 8.12 -6.75
CA TYR A 85 -8.68 9.26 -7.15
C TYR A 85 -9.45 10.35 -7.92
N MET A 86 -10.59 10.01 -8.49
CA MET A 86 -11.44 10.99 -9.17
C MET A 86 -12.00 12.03 -8.20
N ASP A 87 -12.26 11.66 -6.95
CA ASP A 87 -12.86 12.55 -5.95
C ASP A 87 -11.95 13.75 -5.65
N ILE A 88 -10.63 13.51 -5.53
CA ILE A 88 -9.65 14.61 -5.31
C ILE A 88 -9.39 15.43 -6.57
N LEU A 89 -9.70 14.89 -7.76
CA LEU A 89 -9.53 15.56 -9.05
C LEU A 89 -10.80 16.26 -9.54
N GLU A 90 -11.91 16.17 -8.82
CA GLU A 90 -13.12 16.92 -9.13
C GLU A 90 -12.92 18.44 -9.00
N ASP A 91 -13.64 19.18 -9.83
CA ASP A 91 -13.62 20.64 -9.77
C ASP A 91 -14.17 21.12 -8.41
N GLY A 92 -13.46 22.02 -7.75
CA GLY A 92 -13.73 22.44 -6.38
C GLY A 92 -13.02 21.61 -5.32
N ALA A 93 -12.59 20.38 -5.60
CA ALA A 93 -11.83 19.55 -4.66
C ALA A 93 -10.31 19.78 -4.81
N TRP A 94 -9.79 19.62 -6.03
CA TRP A 94 -8.36 19.80 -6.27
C TRP A 94 -7.86 21.21 -5.97
N GLU A 95 -8.68 22.25 -6.25
CA GLU A 95 -8.32 23.65 -5.98
C GLU A 95 -8.09 23.95 -4.50
N ARG A 96 -8.55 23.13 -3.58
CA ARG A 96 -8.31 23.32 -2.14
C ARG A 96 -6.87 22.99 -1.75
N VAL A 97 -6.23 22.08 -2.48
CA VAL A 97 -4.98 21.44 -2.08
C VAL A 97 -3.85 21.72 -3.06
N PHE A 98 -4.16 21.77 -4.38
CA PHE A 98 -3.17 21.89 -5.43
C PHE A 98 -3.20 23.28 -6.09
N THR A 99 -2.07 23.70 -6.66
CA THR A 99 -1.93 24.94 -7.44
C THR A 99 -2.48 24.79 -8.85
N GLU A 100 -2.45 23.59 -9.38
CA GLU A 100 -3.00 23.19 -10.68
C GLU A 100 -3.56 21.78 -10.60
N LYS A 101 -4.46 21.41 -11.51
CA LYS A 101 -5.08 20.08 -11.51
C LYS A 101 -4.05 19.02 -11.90
N PRO A 102 -3.73 18.07 -10.98
CA PRO A 102 -2.81 16.99 -11.31
C PRO A 102 -3.37 16.07 -12.39
N GLU A 103 -2.50 15.48 -13.20
CA GLU A 103 -2.89 14.38 -14.07
C GLU A 103 -3.35 13.18 -13.25
N ALA A 104 -4.35 12.44 -13.74
CA ALA A 104 -4.81 11.24 -13.08
C ALA A 104 -3.70 10.17 -13.03
N PHE A 105 -3.58 9.50 -11.89
CA PHE A 105 -2.72 8.31 -11.76
C PHE A 105 -3.57 7.08 -12.05
N THR A 106 -3.53 6.64 -13.31
CA THR A 106 -4.43 5.59 -13.81
C THR A 106 -4.13 4.22 -13.21
N LYS A 107 -5.11 3.31 -13.27
CA LYS A 107 -4.95 1.92 -12.79
C LYS A 107 -3.82 1.19 -13.51
N GLU A 108 -3.66 1.43 -14.82
CA GLU A 108 -2.60 0.84 -15.62
C GLU A 108 -1.21 1.31 -15.17
N GLU A 109 -1.05 2.61 -14.96
CA GLU A 109 0.21 3.19 -14.48
C GLU A 109 0.55 2.67 -13.08
N LYS A 110 -0.44 2.62 -12.17
CA LYS A 110 -0.27 2.05 -10.83
C LYS A 110 0.18 0.59 -10.91
N ARG A 111 -0.46 -0.21 -11.76
CA ARG A 111 -0.10 -1.62 -11.95
C ARG A 111 1.33 -1.78 -12.45
N VAL A 112 1.71 -1.02 -13.48
CA VAL A 112 3.08 -1.04 -14.03
C VAL A 112 4.10 -0.67 -12.96
N TRP A 113 3.81 0.35 -12.14
CA TRP A 113 4.69 0.75 -11.05
C TRP A 113 4.81 -0.34 -9.97
N LEU A 114 3.67 -0.89 -9.53
CA LEU A 114 3.63 -1.95 -8.52
C LEU A 114 4.33 -3.22 -8.99
N ASP A 115 4.35 -3.49 -10.29
CA ASP A 115 5.09 -4.60 -10.88
C ASP A 115 6.60 -4.51 -10.62
N GLY A 116 7.14 -3.32 -10.42
CA GLY A 116 8.52 -3.08 -10.00
C GLY A 116 8.80 -3.35 -8.51
N ASN A 117 7.77 -3.55 -7.68
CA ASN A 117 7.94 -3.80 -6.25
C ASN A 117 8.38 -5.24 -5.97
N THR A 118 9.65 -5.51 -6.11
CA THR A 118 10.28 -6.82 -5.90
C THR A 118 10.99 -6.89 -4.55
N ASN A 119 11.45 -8.09 -4.15
CA ASN A 119 12.22 -8.33 -2.92
C ASN A 119 11.46 -7.99 -1.62
N VAL A 120 10.15 -8.21 -1.60
CA VAL A 120 9.33 -8.05 -0.41
C VAL A 120 9.27 -9.37 0.36
N ALA A 121 9.49 -9.33 1.67
CA ALA A 121 9.31 -10.46 2.57
C ALA A 121 7.91 -10.42 3.20
N LEU A 122 7.29 -11.57 3.36
CA LEU A 122 6.01 -11.72 4.04
C LEU A 122 6.17 -12.61 5.26
N GLY A 123 5.64 -12.17 6.38
CA GLY A 123 5.48 -12.96 7.61
C GLY A 123 4.02 -13.10 8.02
N SER A 124 3.69 -14.20 8.71
CA SER A 124 2.37 -14.44 9.30
C SER A 124 2.54 -15.06 10.68
N ASP A 125 1.69 -14.69 11.62
CA ASP A 125 1.71 -15.23 12.99
C ASP A 125 1.33 -16.72 13.08
N ALA A 126 0.70 -17.29 12.05
CA ALA A 126 0.28 -18.71 12.05
C ALA A 126 1.14 -19.62 11.18
N LEU A 127 2.08 -19.11 10.39
CA LEU A 127 2.85 -19.93 9.46
C LEU A 127 4.21 -19.34 9.13
N ALA A 128 5.15 -20.28 8.94
CA ALA A 128 6.49 -20.02 8.48
C ALA A 128 6.55 -19.08 7.25
N ILE A 129 7.56 -18.36 7.25
CA ILE A 129 8.07 -17.39 6.27
C ILE A 129 7.96 -17.92 4.84
N ILE A 130 7.18 -17.27 4.02
CA ILE A 130 7.18 -17.50 2.56
C ILE A 130 8.06 -16.46 1.91
N LEU A 131 9.15 -16.89 1.31
CA LEU A 131 10.06 -16.06 0.55
C LEU A 131 9.56 -15.88 -0.90
N ARG A 132 9.26 -14.68 -1.26
CA ARG A 132 9.58 -13.93 -2.45
C ARG A 132 8.94 -14.19 -3.83
N GLU A 133 8.91 -15.38 -4.37
CA GLU A 133 8.52 -15.57 -5.78
C GLU A 133 7.01 -15.85 -5.96
N HIS A 134 6.34 -16.11 -4.87
CA HIS A 134 4.93 -16.53 -4.85
C HIS A 134 3.94 -15.46 -4.38
N ILE A 135 4.42 -14.27 -4.00
CA ILE A 135 3.52 -13.21 -3.49
C ILE A 135 2.49 -12.80 -4.56
N ARG A 136 2.91 -12.72 -5.83
CA ARG A 136 1.98 -12.47 -6.95
C ARG A 136 1.00 -13.62 -7.15
N ALA A 137 1.46 -14.87 -7.04
CA ALA A 137 0.60 -16.04 -7.17
C ALA A 137 -0.43 -16.09 -6.03
N VAL A 138 -0.02 -15.78 -4.79
CA VAL A 138 -0.92 -15.75 -3.63
C VAL A 138 -1.90 -14.57 -3.73
N LEU A 139 -1.45 -13.38 -4.12
CA LEU A 139 -2.32 -12.22 -4.32
C LEU A 139 -3.24 -12.41 -5.54
N SER A 140 -2.75 -12.99 -6.62
CA SER A 140 -3.55 -13.34 -7.81
C SER A 140 -4.60 -14.40 -7.49
N ILE A 141 -4.25 -15.42 -6.71
CA ILE A 141 -5.19 -16.46 -6.26
C ILE A 141 -6.24 -15.87 -5.31
N LEU A 142 -5.82 -14.99 -4.40
CA LEU A 142 -6.74 -14.30 -3.49
C LEU A 142 -7.64 -13.30 -4.24
N HIS A 143 -7.12 -12.63 -5.27
CA HIS A 143 -7.92 -11.72 -6.11
C HIS A 143 -8.93 -12.48 -6.97
N SER A 144 -8.56 -13.63 -7.53
CA SER A 144 -9.47 -14.45 -8.36
C SER A 144 -10.58 -15.13 -7.55
N GLN A 145 -10.43 -15.30 -6.24
CA GLN A 145 -11.45 -15.88 -5.36
C GLN A 145 -12.46 -14.87 -4.81
N VAL A 146 -12.29 -13.58 -5.08
CA VAL A 146 -13.15 -12.49 -4.59
C VAL A 146 -14.11 -11.97 -5.67
N VAL A 147 -13.94 -12.39 -6.92
CA VAL A 147 -14.74 -11.95 -8.08
C VAL A 147 -15.73 -13.06 -8.52
N GLN A 148 -16.06 -14.00 -7.63
CA GLN A 148 -17.22 -14.91 -7.82
C GLN A 148 -18.31 -14.62 -6.83
#